data_f9c9e019c59d75461bbad9d415e8f495
#
_entry.id   f9c9e019c59d75461bbad9d415e8f495
#
_cell.length_a   1.000
_cell.length_b   1.000
_cell.length_c   1.000
_cell.angle_alpha   90.00
_cell.angle_beta   90.00
_cell.angle_gamma   90.00
#
_symmetry.space_group_name_H-M   'P 1'
#
loop_
_entity.id
_entity.type
_entity.pdbx_description
1 polymer ?
#
loop_
_entity_poly.entity_id
_entity_poly.type
_entity_poly.pdbx_seq_one_letter_code
_entity_poly.pdbx_strand_id
1 'polypeptide(L)'
;MKRAYSPKDIAAKKWVTLPWGEKWNKPFGFPAENASWFISGASASGKSSFVMQLGKELCKYGLVLYLSYEEGVNQTFQRRMEYLKMNEAQGKFRVVVDETYEELIDRLKKPKSPKFIIVDSYQVSEWEYPDAVALMKRFPKKCFIWISQEKKSQPMGGGAIRLRYICDMKIRVVGYKAYCQGRAIGEAGSYYVVWEEGILSLIHI
;
A
#
# COMPACT_ATOMS: atom_id res chain seq x y z
N MET A 1 21.89 -24.34 7.02
CA MET A 1 20.76 -24.44 7.99
C MET A 1 20.26 -23.03 8.28
N LYS A 2 18.94 -22.80 8.36
CA LYS A 2 18.40 -21.47 8.73
C LYS A 2 18.57 -21.26 10.25
N ARG A 3 18.98 -20.03 10.65
CA ARG A 3 19.16 -19.67 12.06
C ARG A 3 17.83 -19.75 12.82
N ALA A 4 17.81 -20.45 13.95
CA ALA A 4 16.75 -20.33 14.95
C ALA A 4 17.04 -19.12 15.86
N TYR A 5 16.01 -18.39 16.25
CA TYR A 5 16.14 -17.21 17.11
C TYR A 5 15.62 -17.54 18.52
N SER A 6 16.40 -17.20 19.53
CA SER A 6 15.94 -17.20 20.92
C SER A 6 15.06 -15.98 21.22
N PRO A 7 14.27 -15.97 22.31
CA PRO A 7 13.55 -14.77 22.76
C PRO A 7 14.46 -13.55 22.94
N LYS A 8 15.68 -13.74 23.44
CA LYS A 8 16.69 -12.68 23.57
C LYS A 8 17.13 -12.11 22.22
N ASP A 9 17.35 -12.96 21.21
CA ASP A 9 17.69 -12.52 19.86
C ASP A 9 16.55 -11.70 19.23
N ILE A 10 15.30 -12.08 19.51
CA ILE A 10 14.11 -11.37 19.00
C ILE A 10 13.97 -10.00 19.69
N ALA A 11 14.11 -9.95 21.01
CA ALA A 11 14.04 -8.72 21.79
C ALA A 11 15.13 -7.71 21.42
N ALA A 12 16.29 -8.18 21.01
CA ALA A 12 17.40 -7.32 20.58
C ALA A 12 17.22 -6.72 19.17
N LYS A 13 16.22 -7.15 18.39
CA LYS A 13 15.97 -6.61 17.05
C LYS A 13 15.43 -5.19 17.14
N LYS A 14 16.07 -4.27 16.40
CA LYS A 14 15.59 -2.90 16.23
C LYS A 14 14.86 -2.77 14.91
N TRP A 15 13.71 -2.12 14.93
CA TRP A 15 12.89 -1.83 13.75
C TRP A 15 12.87 -0.33 13.51
N VAL A 16 13.06 0.09 12.28
CA VAL A 16 12.80 1.47 11.88
C VAL A 16 11.34 1.56 11.51
N THR A 17 10.60 2.41 12.20
CA THR A 17 9.18 2.65 11.97
C THR A 17 8.94 3.96 11.24
N LEU A 18 7.78 4.11 10.62
CA LEU A 18 7.35 5.35 9.97
C LEU A 18 6.97 6.38 11.05
N PRO A 19 7.73 7.48 11.23
CA PRO A 19 7.46 8.49 12.26
C PRO A 19 6.45 9.54 11.76
N TRP A 20 5.32 9.10 11.24
CA TRP A 20 4.30 9.96 10.67
C TRP A 20 3.40 10.63 11.71
N GLY A 21 2.72 11.71 11.31
CA GLY A 21 1.90 12.52 12.21
C GLY A 21 0.58 11.84 12.62
N GLU A 22 -0.16 12.50 13.50
CA GLU A 22 -1.38 12.00 14.15
C GLU A 22 -2.43 11.49 13.15
N LYS A 23 -2.63 12.19 12.04
CA LYS A 23 -3.55 11.79 10.97
C LYS A 23 -3.33 10.35 10.48
N TRP A 24 -2.07 9.89 10.50
CA TRP A 24 -1.68 8.55 10.04
C TRP A 24 -1.46 7.57 11.19
N ASN A 25 -0.83 8.01 12.28
CA ASN A 25 -0.54 7.09 13.37
C ASN A 25 -1.81 6.69 14.15
N LYS A 26 -2.79 7.55 14.25
CA LYS A 26 -4.04 7.26 14.94
C LYS A 26 -4.73 6.01 14.36
N PRO A 27 -5.00 5.89 13.04
CA PRO A 27 -5.59 4.68 12.46
C PRO A 27 -4.60 3.54 12.21
N PHE A 28 -3.31 3.82 11.96
CA PHE A 28 -2.37 2.82 11.44
C PHE A 28 -1.19 2.51 12.36
N GLY A 29 -1.08 3.17 13.51
CA GLY A 29 0.05 3.03 14.42
C GLY A 29 1.37 3.47 13.80
N PHE A 30 2.46 2.85 14.22
CA PHE A 30 3.81 3.10 13.69
C PHE A 30 4.37 1.82 13.05
N PRO A 31 3.93 1.47 11.83
CA PRO A 31 4.42 0.27 11.16
C PRO A 31 5.90 0.38 10.82
N ALA A 32 6.57 -0.78 10.74
CA ALA A 32 7.93 -0.81 10.23
C ALA A 32 7.96 -0.29 8.78
N GLU A 33 9.00 0.46 8.43
CA GLU A 33 9.12 1.09 7.11
C GLU A 33 9.22 0.10 5.93
N ASN A 34 9.50 -1.16 6.22
CA ASN A 34 9.54 -2.28 5.28
C ASN A 34 8.39 -3.29 5.49
N ALA A 35 7.37 -2.92 6.24
CA ALA A 35 6.18 -3.74 6.41
C ALA A 35 5.47 -3.97 5.07
N SER A 36 4.91 -5.16 4.87
CA SER A 36 4.06 -5.47 3.73
C SER A 36 2.62 -5.03 3.98
N TRP A 37 1.99 -4.41 2.97
CA TRP A 37 0.66 -3.86 3.10
C TRP A 37 -0.30 -4.49 2.10
N PHE A 38 -1.52 -4.73 2.52
CA PHE A 38 -2.62 -5.14 1.66
C PHE A 38 -3.79 -4.19 1.83
N ILE A 39 -4.18 -3.52 0.76
CA ILE A 39 -5.27 -2.53 0.75
C ILE A 39 -6.37 -3.05 -0.15
N SER A 40 -7.58 -3.17 0.37
CA SER A 40 -8.72 -3.67 -0.40
C SER A 40 -9.97 -2.81 -0.22
N GLY A 41 -10.92 -2.96 -1.13
CA GLY A 41 -12.21 -2.30 -1.10
C GLY A 41 -12.96 -2.47 -2.43
N ALA A 42 -14.27 -2.26 -2.40
CA ALA A 42 -15.11 -2.31 -3.58
C ALA A 42 -14.76 -1.22 -4.61
N SER A 43 -15.26 -1.34 -5.82
CA SER A 43 -15.20 -0.24 -6.79
C SER A 43 -15.82 1.03 -6.19
N ALA A 44 -15.29 2.19 -6.55
CA ALA A 44 -15.74 3.51 -6.07
C ALA A 44 -15.67 3.71 -4.54
N SER A 45 -15.00 2.85 -3.77
CA SER A 45 -14.85 3.00 -2.32
C SER A 45 -13.88 4.10 -1.87
N GLY A 46 -13.11 4.70 -2.80
CA GLY A 46 -12.06 5.67 -2.52
C GLY A 46 -10.65 5.09 -2.45
N LYS A 47 -10.43 3.81 -2.80
CA LYS A 47 -9.11 3.13 -2.74
C LYS A 47 -8.00 3.91 -3.43
N SER A 48 -8.17 4.26 -4.71
CA SER A 48 -7.12 4.92 -5.51
C SER A 48 -6.76 6.29 -4.92
N SER A 49 -7.75 7.05 -4.43
CA SER A 49 -7.50 8.33 -3.73
C SER A 49 -6.75 8.12 -2.42
N PHE A 50 -7.13 7.11 -1.63
CA PHE A 50 -6.41 6.75 -0.41
C PHE A 50 -4.96 6.37 -0.69
N VAL A 51 -4.74 5.50 -1.68
CA VAL A 51 -3.40 5.02 -2.03
C VAL A 51 -2.50 6.14 -2.54
N MET A 52 -3.02 7.10 -3.31
CA MET A 52 -2.26 8.29 -3.71
C MET A 52 -1.90 9.18 -2.52
N GLN A 53 -2.84 9.42 -1.59
CA GLN A 53 -2.56 10.16 -0.36
C GLN A 53 -1.51 9.46 0.50
N LEU A 54 -1.61 8.13 0.65
CA LEU A 54 -0.60 7.31 1.33
C LEU A 54 0.75 7.43 0.63
N GLY A 55 0.79 7.28 -0.70
CA GLY A 55 2.01 7.41 -1.50
C GLY A 55 2.66 8.78 -1.33
N LYS A 56 1.86 9.86 -1.31
CA LYS A 56 2.34 11.23 -1.04
C LYS A 56 2.98 11.33 0.35
N GLU A 57 2.35 10.78 1.37
CA GLU A 57 2.93 10.75 2.73
C GLU A 57 4.23 9.95 2.76
N LEU A 58 4.26 8.77 2.15
CA LEU A 58 5.44 7.91 2.10
C LEU A 58 6.62 8.56 1.38
N CYS A 59 6.40 9.52 0.48
CA CYS A 59 7.44 10.31 -0.16
C CYS A 59 8.30 11.12 0.82
N LYS A 60 7.83 11.36 2.03
CA LYS A 60 8.63 11.97 3.10
C LYS A 60 9.75 11.04 3.60
N TYR A 61 9.56 9.72 3.45
CA TYR A 61 10.45 8.68 4.00
C TYR A 61 11.26 7.93 2.93
N GLY A 62 10.96 8.13 1.65
CA GLY A 62 11.71 7.52 0.55
C GLY A 62 11.05 7.67 -0.81
N LEU A 63 11.67 7.12 -1.83
CA LEU A 63 11.09 7.07 -3.17
C LEU A 63 9.91 6.10 -3.21
N VAL A 64 8.83 6.52 -3.84
CA VAL A 64 7.63 5.74 -4.09
C VAL A 64 7.52 5.42 -5.57
N LEU A 65 7.34 4.16 -5.91
CA LEU A 65 6.99 3.67 -7.23
C LEU A 65 5.53 3.21 -7.21
N TYR A 66 4.73 3.77 -8.09
CA TYR A 66 3.32 3.41 -8.29
C TYR A 66 3.20 2.67 -9.63
N LEU A 67 2.89 1.39 -9.58
CA LEU A 67 2.64 0.56 -10.75
C LEU A 67 1.13 0.63 -11.05
N SER A 68 0.77 1.33 -12.13
CA SER A 68 -0.62 1.58 -12.53
C SER A 68 -1.06 0.61 -13.62
N TYR A 69 -1.42 -0.60 -13.22
CA TYR A 69 -1.91 -1.62 -14.14
C TYR A 69 -3.40 -1.46 -14.47
N GLU A 70 -4.21 -1.05 -13.49
CA GLU A 70 -5.67 -1.00 -13.66
C GLU A 70 -6.12 0.22 -14.46
N GLU A 71 -5.60 1.40 -14.15
CA GLU A 71 -6.09 2.66 -14.72
C GLU A 71 -5.13 3.22 -15.78
N GLY A 72 -3.83 2.87 -15.71
CA GLY A 72 -2.80 3.51 -16.52
C GLY A 72 -2.62 4.98 -16.15
N VAL A 73 -2.19 5.80 -17.13
CA VAL A 73 -2.10 7.26 -16.99
C VAL A 73 -3.08 7.90 -17.97
N ASN A 74 -4.27 8.25 -17.48
CA ASN A 74 -5.36 8.81 -18.24
C ASN A 74 -5.85 10.13 -17.61
N GLN A 75 -6.90 10.75 -18.19
CA GLN A 75 -7.47 12.02 -17.70
C GLN A 75 -7.97 11.91 -16.25
N THR A 76 -8.62 10.81 -15.88
CA THR A 76 -9.14 10.60 -14.51
C THR A 76 -7.99 10.51 -13.51
N PHE A 77 -6.93 9.78 -13.86
CA PHE A 77 -5.70 9.70 -13.07
C PHE A 77 -5.06 11.10 -12.91
N GLN A 78 -4.92 11.85 -14.01
CA GLN A 78 -4.37 13.21 -13.98
C GLN A 78 -5.17 14.11 -13.05
N ARG A 79 -6.50 14.19 -13.20
CA ARG A 79 -7.36 15.01 -12.35
C ARG A 79 -7.24 14.66 -10.87
N ARG A 80 -7.11 13.35 -10.54
CA ARG A 80 -6.90 12.90 -9.18
C ARG A 80 -5.54 13.36 -8.65
N MET A 81 -4.49 13.28 -9.47
CA MET A 81 -3.15 13.79 -9.12
C MET A 81 -3.20 15.30 -8.82
N GLU A 82 -3.90 16.08 -9.62
CA GLU A 82 -4.07 17.52 -9.44
C GLU A 82 -4.87 17.84 -8.16
N TYR A 83 -6.03 17.19 -7.98
CA TYR A 83 -6.87 17.35 -6.78
C TYR A 83 -6.13 17.06 -5.48
N LEU A 84 -5.33 16.00 -5.47
CA LEU A 84 -4.52 15.59 -4.32
C LEU A 84 -3.19 16.36 -4.21
N LYS A 85 -2.93 17.32 -5.10
CA LYS A 85 -1.71 18.13 -5.14
C LYS A 85 -0.45 17.28 -5.13
N MET A 86 -0.41 16.24 -5.99
CA MET A 86 0.70 15.31 -6.05
C MET A 86 2.01 15.94 -6.57
N ASN A 87 1.94 17.13 -7.18
CA ASN A 87 3.10 17.94 -7.53
C ASN A 87 4.00 18.25 -6.33
N GLU A 88 3.46 18.32 -5.10
CA GLU A 88 4.24 18.47 -3.87
C GLU A 88 5.18 17.29 -3.59
N ALA A 89 4.92 16.13 -4.19
CA ALA A 89 5.76 14.93 -4.12
C ALA A 89 6.66 14.76 -5.35
N GLN A 90 6.83 15.82 -6.17
CA GLN A 90 7.64 15.78 -7.38
C GLN A 90 9.06 15.28 -7.09
N GLY A 91 9.57 14.40 -7.98
CA GLY A 91 10.88 13.79 -7.83
C GLY A 91 10.92 12.56 -6.92
N LYS A 92 9.94 12.39 -6.02
CA LYS A 92 9.86 11.23 -5.10
C LYS A 92 8.73 10.26 -5.39
N PHE A 93 7.64 10.71 -6.02
CA PHE A 93 6.56 9.85 -6.51
C PHE A 93 6.75 9.58 -8.00
N ARG A 94 6.83 8.32 -8.40
CA ARG A 94 7.00 7.89 -9.78
C ARG A 94 5.91 6.93 -10.17
N VAL A 95 5.34 7.12 -11.34
CA VAL A 95 4.31 6.23 -11.91
C VAL A 95 4.90 5.49 -13.10
N VAL A 96 4.63 4.20 -13.18
CA VAL A 96 4.97 3.36 -14.33
C VAL A 96 3.72 2.57 -14.72
N VAL A 97 3.54 2.41 -16.03
CA VAL A 97 2.46 1.63 -16.64
C VAL A 97 3.08 0.40 -17.27
N ASP A 98 2.40 -0.74 -17.16
CA ASP A 98 2.75 -2.00 -17.85
C ASP A 98 4.17 -2.53 -17.55
N GLU A 99 4.74 -2.25 -16.38
CA GLU A 99 6.03 -2.81 -15.99
C GLU A 99 5.93 -4.30 -15.72
N THR A 100 6.73 -5.09 -16.41
CA THR A 100 6.79 -6.53 -16.21
C THR A 100 7.45 -6.90 -14.87
N TYR A 101 7.26 -8.14 -14.44
CA TYR A 101 7.88 -8.67 -13.21
C TYR A 101 9.41 -8.58 -13.24
N GLU A 102 10.03 -8.92 -14.38
CA GLU A 102 11.47 -8.89 -14.60
C GLU A 102 12.01 -7.46 -14.60
N GLU A 103 11.32 -6.53 -15.26
CA GLU A 103 11.70 -5.11 -15.29
C GLU A 103 11.64 -4.50 -13.90
N LEU A 104 10.61 -4.83 -13.10
CA LEU A 104 10.56 -4.39 -11.71
C LEU A 104 11.74 -4.93 -10.90
N ILE A 105 12.07 -6.21 -11.03
CA ILE A 105 13.23 -6.79 -10.37
C ILE A 105 14.50 -6.02 -10.72
N ASP A 106 14.72 -5.74 -12.01
CA ASP A 106 15.93 -5.05 -12.47
C ASP A 106 15.95 -3.58 -12.01
N ARG A 107 14.81 -2.93 -11.97
CA ARG A 107 14.68 -1.60 -11.35
C ARG A 107 15.04 -1.61 -9.85
N LEU A 108 14.53 -2.60 -9.11
CA LEU A 108 14.74 -2.67 -7.66
C LEU A 108 16.15 -3.06 -7.25
N LYS A 109 16.94 -3.68 -8.13
CA LYS A 109 18.37 -3.96 -7.91
C LYS A 109 19.25 -2.71 -8.01
N LYS A 110 18.79 -1.67 -8.71
CA LYS A 110 19.62 -0.46 -8.96
C LYS A 110 19.84 0.32 -7.66
N PRO A 111 21.01 0.98 -7.51
CA PRO A 111 21.23 1.94 -6.44
C PRO A 111 20.14 3.02 -6.41
N LYS A 112 19.74 3.48 -5.23
CA LYS A 112 18.69 4.49 -5.04
C LYS A 112 17.32 4.09 -5.60
N SER A 113 17.07 2.78 -5.79
CA SER A 113 15.78 2.26 -6.23
C SER A 113 14.67 2.57 -5.21
N PRO A 114 13.39 2.60 -5.64
CA PRO A 114 12.27 2.91 -4.77
C PRO A 114 12.25 2.10 -3.48
N LYS A 115 11.88 2.74 -2.38
CA LYS A 115 11.72 2.11 -1.06
C LYS A 115 10.32 1.52 -0.90
N PHE A 116 9.32 2.23 -1.42
CA PHE A 116 7.91 1.87 -1.37
C PHE A 116 7.42 1.53 -2.77
N ILE A 117 6.82 0.36 -2.94
CA ILE A 117 6.31 -0.14 -4.21
C ILE A 117 4.81 -0.39 -4.06
N ILE A 118 4.01 0.36 -4.80
CA ILE A 118 2.55 0.25 -4.84
C ILE A 118 2.19 -0.49 -6.12
N VAL A 119 1.43 -1.59 -6.00
CA VAL A 119 0.95 -2.40 -7.12
C VAL A 119 -0.57 -2.23 -7.23
N ASP A 120 -1.02 -1.45 -8.19
CA ASP A 120 -2.44 -1.10 -8.40
C ASP A 120 -2.92 -1.54 -9.80
N SER A 121 -3.66 -2.63 -9.90
CA SER A 121 -4.06 -3.56 -8.85
C SER A 121 -3.38 -4.91 -9.02
N TYR A 122 -3.31 -5.67 -7.93
CA TYR A 122 -2.75 -7.03 -7.93
C TYR A 122 -3.46 -7.96 -8.91
N GLN A 123 -4.78 -7.80 -9.12
CA GLN A 123 -5.54 -8.62 -10.08
C GLN A 123 -5.15 -8.35 -11.53
N VAL A 124 -4.83 -7.11 -11.86
CA VAL A 124 -4.52 -6.69 -13.23
C VAL A 124 -3.04 -6.89 -13.57
N SER A 125 -2.17 -6.96 -12.56
CA SER A 125 -0.74 -7.24 -12.79
C SER A 125 -0.48 -8.63 -13.35
N GLU A 126 -1.46 -9.53 -13.31
CA GLU A 126 -1.34 -10.95 -13.70
C GLU A 126 -0.31 -11.75 -12.87
N TRP A 127 0.25 -11.14 -11.81
CA TRP A 127 1.21 -11.82 -10.94
C TRP A 127 0.49 -12.78 -10.00
N GLU A 128 1.08 -13.95 -9.84
CA GLU A 128 0.55 -14.94 -8.94
C GLU A 128 1.04 -14.72 -7.49
N TYR A 129 0.40 -15.41 -6.54
CA TYR A 129 0.80 -15.36 -5.14
C TYR A 129 2.28 -15.73 -4.89
N PRO A 130 2.87 -16.75 -5.56
CA PRO A 130 4.29 -17.04 -5.44
C PRO A 130 5.20 -15.88 -5.86
N ASP A 131 4.82 -15.12 -6.90
CA ASP A 131 5.60 -13.98 -7.41
C ASP A 131 5.65 -12.85 -6.38
N ALA A 132 4.50 -12.50 -5.81
CA ALA A 132 4.42 -11.50 -4.75
C ALA A 132 5.27 -11.89 -3.52
N VAL A 133 5.21 -13.18 -3.12
CA VAL A 133 6.03 -13.71 -2.03
C VAL A 133 7.52 -13.68 -2.36
N ALA A 134 7.88 -14.02 -3.61
CA ALA A 134 9.27 -14.00 -4.08
C ALA A 134 9.85 -12.57 -4.06
N LEU A 135 9.08 -11.56 -4.51
CA LEU A 135 9.49 -10.15 -4.46
C LEU A 135 9.75 -9.69 -3.03
N MET A 136 8.82 -9.94 -2.10
CA MET A 136 8.98 -9.55 -0.70
C MET A 136 10.20 -10.22 -0.05
N LYS A 137 10.46 -11.50 -0.36
CA LYS A 137 11.63 -12.23 0.14
C LYS A 137 12.94 -11.74 -0.47
N ARG A 138 12.93 -11.37 -1.76
CA ARG A 138 14.10 -10.91 -2.49
C ARG A 138 14.53 -9.52 -2.05
N PHE A 139 13.56 -8.67 -1.71
CA PHE A 139 13.80 -7.28 -1.32
C PHE A 139 13.28 -6.97 0.10
N PRO A 140 13.81 -7.60 1.16
CA PRO A 140 13.24 -7.54 2.51
C PRO A 140 13.35 -6.17 3.18
N LYS A 141 14.10 -5.23 2.59
CA LYS A 141 14.23 -3.84 3.06
C LYS A 141 13.25 -2.88 2.39
N LYS A 142 12.42 -3.39 1.46
CA LYS A 142 11.43 -2.59 0.73
C LYS A 142 10.03 -2.87 1.26
N CYS A 143 9.18 -1.87 1.15
CA CYS A 143 7.77 -1.96 1.50
C CYS A 143 6.96 -2.22 0.23
N PHE A 144 6.25 -3.34 0.17
CA PHE A 144 5.33 -3.66 -0.90
C PHE A 144 3.89 -3.40 -0.44
N ILE A 145 3.16 -2.64 -1.23
CA ILE A 145 1.77 -2.22 -0.98
C ILE A 145 0.91 -2.77 -2.11
N TRP A 146 0.14 -3.81 -1.80
CA TRP A 146 -0.69 -4.56 -2.73
C TRP A 146 -2.12 -4.03 -2.69
N ILE A 147 -2.63 -3.57 -3.82
CA ILE A 147 -4.00 -3.10 -3.94
C ILE A 147 -4.87 -4.18 -4.54
N SER A 148 -6.02 -4.42 -3.96
CA SER A 148 -6.97 -5.44 -4.40
C SER A 148 -8.39 -4.90 -4.47
N GLN A 149 -9.09 -5.30 -5.52
CA GLN A 149 -10.55 -5.13 -5.58
C GLN A 149 -11.24 -6.11 -4.64
N GLU A 150 -12.43 -5.74 -4.16
CA GLU A 150 -13.32 -6.60 -3.38
C GLU A 150 -14.59 -6.94 -4.13
N LYS A 151 -15.04 -8.19 -3.96
CA LYS A 151 -16.39 -8.64 -4.30
C LYS A 151 -17.00 -9.27 -3.07
N LYS A 152 -18.22 -8.86 -2.67
CA LYS A 152 -18.87 -9.33 -1.45
C LYS A 152 -17.99 -9.22 -0.20
N SER A 153 -17.31 -8.08 -0.04
CA SER A 153 -16.42 -7.79 1.10
C SER A 153 -15.19 -8.70 1.24
N GLN A 154 -14.81 -9.41 0.20
CA GLN A 154 -13.60 -10.24 0.15
C GLN A 154 -12.72 -9.84 -1.03
N PRO A 155 -11.38 -9.90 -0.89
CA PRO A 155 -10.47 -9.71 -2.01
C PRO A 155 -10.79 -10.65 -3.16
N MET A 156 -10.69 -10.16 -4.39
CA MET A 156 -10.97 -10.96 -5.58
C MET A 156 -9.83 -11.91 -5.90
N GLY A 157 -10.16 -13.21 -5.95
CA GLY A 157 -9.23 -14.28 -6.33
C GLY A 157 -8.46 -14.89 -5.14
N GLY A 158 -8.19 -16.19 -5.23
CA GLY A 158 -7.52 -16.96 -4.16
C GLY A 158 -6.11 -16.45 -3.85
N GLY A 159 -5.37 -15.96 -4.85
CA GLY A 159 -4.05 -15.37 -4.66
C GLY A 159 -4.08 -14.12 -3.79
N ALA A 160 -5.03 -13.21 -4.02
CA ALA A 160 -5.22 -12.00 -3.22
C ALA A 160 -5.62 -12.31 -1.77
N ILE A 161 -6.50 -13.30 -1.56
CA ILE A 161 -6.87 -13.75 -0.22
C ILE A 161 -5.63 -14.26 0.54
N ARG A 162 -4.83 -15.13 -0.09
CA ARG A 162 -3.59 -15.65 0.51
C ARG A 162 -2.58 -14.52 0.81
N LEU A 163 -2.43 -13.57 -0.12
CA LEU A 163 -1.53 -12.43 0.03
C LEU A 163 -1.95 -11.54 1.21
N ARG A 164 -3.25 -11.28 1.37
CA ARG A 164 -3.79 -10.57 2.53
C ARG A 164 -3.40 -11.21 3.85
N TYR A 165 -3.42 -12.56 3.94
CA TYR A 165 -3.09 -13.25 5.20
C TYR A 165 -1.63 -13.04 5.64
N ILE A 166 -0.71 -12.94 4.71
CA ILE A 166 0.72 -12.81 5.02
C ILE A 166 1.18 -11.38 5.22
N CYS A 167 0.46 -10.38 4.67
CA CYS A 167 0.80 -8.98 4.84
C CYS A 167 0.67 -8.52 6.31
N ASP A 168 1.56 -7.61 6.72
CA ASP A 168 1.60 -7.07 8.08
C ASP A 168 0.48 -6.07 8.32
N MET A 169 0.28 -5.15 7.37
CA MET A 169 -0.78 -4.16 7.38
C MET A 169 -1.92 -4.61 6.48
N LYS A 170 -3.15 -4.57 7.00
CA LYS A 170 -4.36 -4.90 6.25
C LYS A 170 -5.33 -3.73 6.37
N ILE A 171 -5.57 -3.06 5.26
CA ILE A 171 -6.41 -1.87 5.23
C ILE A 171 -7.60 -2.13 4.33
N ARG A 172 -8.78 -1.87 4.83
CA ARG A 172 -10.01 -1.90 4.07
C ARG A 172 -10.55 -0.50 3.86
N VAL A 173 -10.77 -0.13 2.59
CA VAL A 173 -11.37 1.15 2.23
C VAL A 173 -12.83 0.94 1.88
N VAL A 174 -13.71 1.58 2.65
CA VAL A 174 -15.17 1.50 2.46
C VAL A 174 -15.81 2.84 2.83
N GLY A 175 -16.72 3.33 1.99
CA GLY A 175 -17.41 4.61 2.25
C GLY A 175 -16.44 5.78 2.46
N TYR A 176 -15.39 5.85 1.66
CA TYR A 176 -14.33 6.88 1.75
C TYR A 176 -13.61 6.95 3.11
N LYS A 177 -13.61 5.84 3.85
CA LYS A 177 -12.85 5.67 5.09
C LYS A 177 -11.91 4.47 4.95
N ALA A 178 -10.68 4.58 5.46
CA ALA A 178 -9.70 3.49 5.47
C ALA A 178 -9.49 2.98 6.89
N TYR A 179 -9.81 1.70 7.09
CA TYR A 179 -9.75 1.00 8.38
C TYR A 179 -8.58 0.03 8.41
N CYS A 180 -7.77 0.07 9.45
CA CYS A 180 -6.70 -0.91 9.65
C CYS A 180 -7.25 -2.16 10.37
N GLN A 181 -6.90 -3.33 9.83
CA GLN A 181 -7.28 -4.64 10.34
C GLN A 181 -6.05 -5.56 10.50
N GLY A 182 -4.85 -4.99 10.52
CA GLY A 182 -3.60 -5.73 10.49
C GLY A 182 -3.03 -6.06 11.87
N ARG A 183 -1.76 -6.49 11.87
CA ARG A 183 -0.98 -6.79 13.08
C ARG A 183 -0.49 -5.52 13.80
N ALA A 184 -0.25 -4.45 13.03
CA ALA A 184 0.03 -3.14 13.56
C ALA A 184 -1.21 -2.27 13.32
N ILE A 185 -1.91 -1.94 14.38
CA ILE A 185 -3.09 -1.08 14.38
C ILE A 185 -2.82 0.09 15.31
N GLY A 186 -3.40 1.24 14.98
CA GLY A 186 -3.41 2.39 15.85
C GLY A 186 -4.48 2.28 16.94
N GLU A 187 -5.16 3.35 17.20
CA GLU A 187 -6.26 3.43 18.17
C GLU A 187 -7.47 2.63 17.70
N ALA A 188 -8.02 1.81 18.57
CA ALA A 188 -9.18 0.97 18.27
C ALA A 188 -10.37 1.79 17.77
N GLY A 189 -11.00 1.36 16.67
CA GLY A 189 -12.15 2.03 16.06
C GLY A 189 -11.80 3.28 15.23
N SER A 190 -10.53 3.70 15.20
CA SER A 190 -10.11 4.83 14.38
C SER A 190 -10.04 4.47 12.88
N TYR A 191 -10.12 5.50 12.06
CA TYR A 191 -10.04 5.37 10.60
C TYR A 191 -9.43 6.63 9.99
N TYR A 192 -8.88 6.47 8.78
CA TYR A 192 -8.43 7.60 7.98
C TYR A 192 -9.57 8.07 7.07
N VAL A 193 -9.84 9.37 7.07
CA VAL A 193 -10.81 9.98 6.17
C VAL A 193 -10.16 10.23 4.82
N VAL A 194 -10.67 9.57 3.79
CA VAL A 194 -10.17 9.68 2.40
C VAL A 194 -10.77 10.89 1.70
N TRP A 195 -12.08 11.10 1.89
CA TRP A 195 -12.82 12.20 1.27
C TRP A 195 -14.08 12.52 2.10
N GLU A 196 -14.08 13.70 2.74
CA GLU A 196 -15.14 14.11 3.67
C GLU A 196 -16.48 14.33 2.96
N GLU A 197 -16.48 15.05 1.85
CA GLU A 197 -17.70 15.34 1.09
C GLU A 197 -18.34 14.07 0.54
N GLY A 198 -17.51 13.09 0.16
CA GLY A 198 -17.97 11.77 -0.27
C GLY A 198 -18.64 11.00 0.85
N ILE A 199 -18.17 11.12 2.10
CA ILE A 199 -18.83 10.51 3.27
C ILE A 199 -20.21 11.15 3.46
N LEU A 200 -20.31 12.48 3.40
CA LEU A 200 -21.57 13.20 3.57
C LEU A 200 -22.58 12.81 2.48
N SER A 201 -22.13 12.64 1.23
CA SER A 201 -23.02 12.23 0.13
C SER A 201 -23.67 10.84 0.34
N LEU A 202 -23.03 9.96 1.11
CA LEU A 202 -23.57 8.62 1.43
C LEU A 202 -24.62 8.64 2.55
N ILE A 203 -24.70 9.73 3.32
CA ILE A 203 -25.67 9.87 4.42
C ILE A 203 -27.02 10.36 3.89
N HIS A 204 -27.03 10.97 2.70
CA HIS A 204 -28.23 11.57 2.08
C HIS A 204 -28.89 10.66 1.04
N ILE A 205 -28.49 9.39 0.92
CA ILE A 205 -29.11 8.34 0.11
C ILE A 205 -29.88 7.39 1.02
#